data_0fe5e3f05818813541a56ad64725428e
#
_entry.id   0fe5e3f05818813541a56ad64725428e
#
_cell.length_a   1.000
_cell.length_b   1.000
_cell.length_c   1.000
_cell.angle_alpha   90.00
_cell.angle_beta   90.00
_cell.angle_gamma   90.00
#
_symmetry.space_group_name_H-M   'P 1'
#
loop_
_entity.id
_entity.type
_entity.pdbx_description
1 polymer ?
#
loop_
_entity_poly.entity_id
_entity_poly.type
_entity_poly.pdbx_seq_one_letter_code
_entity_poly.pdbx_strand_id
1 'polypeptide(L)'
;MESLSEIAKACGFDACGVVPVDILSRERERLEQWVERGFHAGMNYMANNMEKRENPALLVEGARSVIVTLTNYYTPKLQLEGVPVVARYAYGKDYHRVVKDRLFKLYACLEETIGRKIMGRVFVDSAPVFEHEWARRAGLGWVGRNSLLINPRLGSYCFIGVIISDFEPSTYSLPEKRNFCGQCNRCVEACPTG
;
A
#
# COMPACT_ATOMS: atom_id res chain seq x y z
N MET A 1 -12.34 -14.22 19.05
CA MET A 1 -12.56 -13.55 17.76
C MET A 1 -11.27 -13.68 16.95
N GLU A 2 -11.39 -14.07 15.69
CA GLU A 2 -10.24 -14.09 14.78
C GLU A 2 -9.65 -12.68 14.67
N SER A 3 -8.32 -12.59 14.62
CA SER A 3 -7.63 -11.32 14.42
C SER A 3 -7.81 -10.85 12.98
N LEU A 4 -7.76 -9.55 12.75
CA LEU A 4 -7.79 -8.96 11.40
C LEU A 4 -6.76 -9.62 10.47
N SER A 5 -5.58 -9.97 11.02
CA SER A 5 -4.50 -10.63 10.26
C SER A 5 -4.87 -12.03 9.80
N GLU A 6 -5.60 -12.80 10.63
CA GLU A 6 -6.07 -14.14 10.27
C GLU A 6 -7.15 -14.09 9.20
N ILE A 7 -8.11 -13.17 9.34
CA ILE A 7 -9.16 -12.93 8.33
C ILE A 7 -8.52 -12.53 6.98
N ALA A 8 -7.58 -11.60 7.00
CA ALA A 8 -6.87 -11.16 5.79
C ALA A 8 -6.09 -12.31 5.13
N LYS A 9 -5.44 -13.16 5.93
CA LYS A 9 -4.75 -14.35 5.43
C LYS A 9 -5.71 -15.33 4.77
N ALA A 10 -6.88 -15.58 5.35
CA ALA A 10 -7.94 -16.42 4.76
C ALA A 10 -8.47 -15.83 3.44
N CYS A 11 -8.40 -14.50 3.26
CA CYS A 11 -8.73 -13.81 2.01
C CYS A 11 -7.59 -13.81 0.97
N GLY A 12 -6.42 -14.39 1.30
CA GLY A 12 -5.29 -14.56 0.39
C GLY A 12 -4.28 -13.41 0.41
N PHE A 13 -4.21 -12.65 1.52
CA PHE A 13 -3.16 -11.66 1.75
C PHE A 13 -2.00 -12.26 2.56
N ASP A 14 -0.79 -11.79 2.29
CA ASP A 14 0.44 -12.26 2.96
C ASP A 14 0.73 -11.47 4.24
N ALA A 15 0.25 -10.24 4.34
CA ALA A 15 0.32 -9.42 5.53
C ALA A 15 -0.83 -8.41 5.58
N CYS A 16 -1.22 -8.01 6.79
CA CYS A 16 -2.26 -7.01 7.02
C CYS A 16 -1.95 -6.22 8.28
N GLY A 17 -2.29 -4.94 8.27
CA GLY A 17 -2.25 -4.06 9.43
C GLY A 17 -3.34 -3.00 9.33
N VAL A 18 -3.67 -2.38 10.46
CA VAL A 18 -4.70 -1.33 10.54
C VAL A 18 -4.21 -0.18 11.40
N VAL A 19 -4.47 1.04 10.95
CA VAL A 19 -4.09 2.27 11.65
C VAL A 19 -5.26 3.24 11.69
N PRO A 20 -5.31 4.15 12.67
CA PRO A 20 -6.30 5.22 12.66
C PRO A 20 -6.09 6.12 11.45
N VAL A 21 -7.16 6.72 10.96
CA VAL A 21 -7.08 7.84 9.99
C VAL A 21 -6.34 9.00 10.61
N ASP A 22 -5.45 9.61 9.86
CA ASP A 22 -4.63 10.74 10.26
C ASP A 22 -4.39 11.67 9.06
N ILE A 23 -4.01 12.91 9.33
CA ILE A 23 -3.63 13.90 8.32
C ILE A 23 -2.15 13.73 7.97
N LEU A 24 -1.85 13.56 6.68
CA LEU A 24 -0.52 13.29 6.15
C LEU A 24 0.14 14.57 5.61
N SER A 25 0.14 15.68 6.38
CA SER A 25 0.63 16.99 5.94
C SER A 25 2.09 16.96 5.51
N ARG A 26 2.94 16.23 6.22
CA ARG A 26 4.36 16.08 5.88
C ARG A 26 4.59 15.38 4.54
N GLU A 27 3.80 14.36 4.25
CA GLU A 27 3.85 13.59 3.01
C GLU A 27 3.33 14.44 1.85
N ARG A 28 2.30 15.25 2.10
CA ARG A 28 1.80 16.24 1.15
C ARG A 28 2.85 17.28 0.80
N GLU A 29 3.45 17.93 1.79
CA GLU A 29 4.51 18.92 1.58
C GLU A 29 5.67 18.38 0.73
N ARG A 30 6.09 17.13 0.99
CA ARG A 30 7.13 16.47 0.21
C ARG A 30 6.71 16.24 -1.24
N LEU A 31 5.46 15.84 -1.47
CA LEU A 31 4.94 15.64 -2.81
C LEU A 31 4.83 16.98 -3.56
N GLU A 32 4.37 18.04 -2.91
CA GLU A 32 4.31 19.39 -3.47
C GLU A 32 5.69 19.87 -3.93
N GLN A 33 6.70 19.80 -3.05
CA GLN A 33 8.08 20.16 -3.38
C GLN A 33 8.65 19.30 -4.54
N TRP A 34 8.31 18.02 -4.60
CA TRP A 34 8.73 17.11 -5.67
C TRP A 34 8.09 17.48 -7.00
N VAL A 35 6.80 17.87 -6.99
CA VAL A 35 6.07 18.37 -8.18
C VAL A 35 6.62 19.73 -8.64
N GLU A 36 6.82 20.67 -7.71
CA GLU A 36 7.38 22.01 -8.00
C GLU A 36 8.76 21.93 -8.67
N ARG A 37 9.58 20.94 -8.29
CA ARG A 37 10.88 20.70 -8.91
C ARG A 37 10.79 19.99 -10.28
N GLY A 38 9.58 19.67 -10.76
CA GLY A 38 9.36 19.00 -12.05
C GLY A 38 9.78 17.51 -12.03
N PHE A 39 10.05 16.91 -10.87
CA PHE A 39 10.51 15.53 -10.77
C PHE A 39 9.44 14.50 -11.16
N HIS A 40 8.19 14.91 -11.24
CA HIS A 40 7.08 14.10 -11.74
C HIS A 40 7.10 13.91 -13.27
N ALA A 41 7.97 14.62 -14.01
CA ALA A 41 8.06 14.56 -15.47
C ALA A 41 6.68 14.64 -16.14
N GLY A 42 6.28 13.67 -16.96
CA GLY A 42 4.97 13.61 -17.60
C GLY A 42 3.82 13.08 -16.72
N MET A 43 4.06 12.78 -15.44
CA MET A 43 3.06 12.22 -14.53
C MET A 43 2.20 13.31 -13.87
N ASN A 44 1.51 14.12 -14.68
CA ASN A 44 0.71 15.28 -14.22
C ASN A 44 -0.37 14.90 -13.19
N TYR A 45 -0.85 13.64 -13.19
CA TYR A 45 -1.81 13.14 -12.21
C TYR A 45 -1.27 13.17 -10.77
N MET A 46 0.05 13.23 -10.57
CA MET A 46 0.66 13.35 -9.24
C MET A 46 0.37 14.68 -8.56
N ALA A 47 0.17 15.74 -9.35
CA ALA A 47 -0.22 17.06 -8.86
C ALA A 47 -1.72 17.17 -8.51
N ASN A 48 -2.53 16.16 -8.86
CA ASN A 48 -3.96 16.20 -8.66
C ASN A 48 -4.38 15.61 -7.32
N ASN A 49 -5.47 16.15 -6.75
CA ASN A 49 -6.11 15.64 -5.53
C ASN A 49 -5.17 15.55 -4.32
N MET A 50 -4.29 16.54 -4.15
CA MET A 50 -3.34 16.61 -3.02
C MET A 50 -4.05 16.55 -1.67
N GLU A 51 -5.17 17.26 -1.52
CA GLU A 51 -6.00 17.28 -0.31
C GLU A 51 -6.57 15.89 0.04
N LYS A 52 -6.95 15.10 -0.98
CA LYS A 52 -7.45 13.73 -0.77
C LYS A 52 -6.34 12.75 -0.41
N ARG A 53 -5.12 12.99 -0.91
CA ARG A 53 -3.94 12.21 -0.52
C ARG A 53 -3.56 12.46 0.94
N GLU A 54 -3.65 13.73 1.35
CA GLU A 54 -3.38 14.17 2.71
C GLU A 54 -4.42 13.65 3.71
N ASN A 55 -5.71 13.80 3.36
CA ASN A 55 -6.82 13.49 4.25
C ASN A 55 -7.73 12.39 3.68
N PRO A 56 -7.60 11.14 4.13
CA PRO A 56 -8.44 10.03 3.70
C PRO A 56 -9.93 10.22 3.96
N ALA A 57 -10.32 11.05 4.93
CA ALA A 57 -11.72 11.34 5.21
C ALA A 57 -12.43 12.06 4.05
N LEU A 58 -11.67 12.69 3.15
CA LEU A 58 -12.22 13.26 1.90
C LEU A 58 -12.49 12.19 0.82
N LEU A 59 -11.99 10.96 0.99
CA LEU A 59 -12.30 9.83 0.14
C LEU A 59 -13.47 9.00 0.67
N VAL A 60 -13.60 8.94 2.00
CA VAL A 60 -14.63 8.19 2.70
C VAL A 60 -15.07 9.02 3.91
N GLU A 61 -16.29 9.56 3.84
CA GLU A 61 -16.87 10.33 4.94
C GLU A 61 -17.02 9.46 6.18
N GLY A 62 -16.68 10.00 7.34
CA GLY A 62 -16.72 9.27 8.61
C GLY A 62 -15.65 8.20 8.78
N ALA A 63 -14.64 8.15 7.91
CA ALA A 63 -13.52 7.19 8.04
C ALA A 63 -12.82 7.29 9.39
N ARG A 64 -12.59 6.13 10.02
CA ARG A 64 -11.91 5.97 11.31
C ARG A 64 -10.60 5.21 11.19
N SER A 65 -10.51 4.29 10.22
CA SER A 65 -9.32 3.46 10.04
C SER A 65 -8.91 3.30 8.58
N VAL A 66 -7.63 3.00 8.42
CA VAL A 66 -7.02 2.58 7.17
C VAL A 66 -6.46 1.17 7.39
N ILE A 67 -7.08 0.16 6.75
CA ILE A 67 -6.58 -1.21 6.71
C ILE A 67 -5.69 -1.33 5.49
N VAL A 68 -4.48 -1.85 5.69
CA VAL A 68 -3.49 -2.02 4.62
C VAL A 68 -3.12 -3.50 4.52
N THR A 69 -3.07 -4.01 3.30
CA THR A 69 -2.74 -5.40 3.00
C THR A 69 -1.57 -5.48 2.03
N LEU A 70 -0.80 -6.57 2.13
CA LEU A 70 0.25 -6.89 1.17
C LEU A 70 -0.06 -8.21 0.47
N THR A 71 0.20 -8.25 -0.83
CA THR A 71 0.20 -9.47 -1.64
C THR A 71 1.54 -9.58 -2.34
N ASN A 72 2.32 -10.61 -2.01
CA ASN A 72 3.59 -10.87 -2.67
C ASN A 72 3.37 -11.41 -4.09
N TYR A 73 4.07 -10.83 -5.06
CA TYR A 73 4.02 -11.27 -6.45
C TYR A 73 5.36 -11.81 -6.96
N TYR A 74 6.32 -12.00 -6.09
CA TYR A 74 7.60 -12.56 -6.49
C TYR A 74 7.43 -13.97 -7.07
N THR A 75 8.09 -14.20 -8.19
CA THR A 75 8.23 -15.52 -8.78
C THR A 75 9.70 -15.76 -9.17
N PRO A 76 10.26 -16.93 -8.89
CA PRO A 76 11.58 -17.30 -9.37
C PRO A 76 11.62 -17.60 -10.88
N LYS A 77 10.45 -17.71 -11.54
CA LYS A 77 10.38 -17.98 -12.98
C LYS A 77 11.04 -16.83 -13.74
N LEU A 78 11.94 -17.18 -14.63
CA LEU A 78 12.57 -16.28 -15.57
C LEU A 78 11.83 -16.32 -16.91
N GLN A 79 11.88 -15.21 -17.63
CA GLN A 79 11.39 -15.18 -19.01
C GLN A 79 12.37 -15.95 -19.90
N LEU A 80 11.86 -16.44 -21.03
CA LEU A 80 12.69 -17.10 -22.03
C LEU A 80 13.72 -16.10 -22.58
N GLU A 81 14.88 -16.63 -22.94
CA GLU A 81 15.90 -15.84 -23.62
C GLU A 81 15.42 -15.41 -25.02
N GLY A 82 15.77 -14.21 -25.45
CA GLY A 82 15.39 -13.66 -26.75
C GLY A 82 14.00 -13.05 -26.85
N VAL A 83 13.22 -13.01 -25.75
CA VAL A 83 11.94 -12.28 -25.70
C VAL A 83 12.08 -10.94 -24.97
N PRO A 84 11.21 -9.95 -25.25
CA PRO A 84 11.19 -8.69 -24.51
C PRO A 84 11.01 -8.90 -23.00
N VAL A 85 11.80 -8.18 -22.20
CA VAL A 85 11.71 -8.29 -20.74
C VAL A 85 10.49 -7.53 -20.25
N VAL A 86 9.58 -8.23 -19.59
CA VAL A 86 8.38 -7.68 -18.95
C VAL A 86 8.60 -7.65 -17.43
N ALA A 87 8.19 -6.55 -16.78
CA ALA A 87 8.29 -6.43 -15.34
C ALA A 87 7.45 -7.50 -14.62
N ARG A 88 7.98 -8.07 -13.53
CA ARG A 88 7.32 -9.18 -12.81
C ARG A 88 5.92 -8.87 -12.31
N TYR A 89 5.65 -7.62 -11.94
CA TYR A 89 4.32 -7.21 -11.49
C TYR A 89 3.24 -7.39 -12.57
N ALA A 90 3.65 -7.41 -13.85
CA ALA A 90 2.76 -7.56 -14.99
C ALA A 90 2.55 -9.02 -15.41
N TYR A 91 3.09 -9.99 -14.68
CA TYR A 91 2.88 -11.41 -14.99
C TYR A 91 1.47 -11.86 -14.59
N GLY A 92 0.80 -12.55 -15.50
CA GLY A 92 -0.50 -13.16 -15.23
C GLY A 92 -1.67 -12.20 -15.37
N LYS A 93 -2.61 -12.28 -14.42
CA LYS A 93 -3.82 -11.45 -14.42
C LYS A 93 -3.51 -10.03 -13.91
N ASP A 94 -4.28 -9.05 -14.37
CA ASP A 94 -4.22 -7.68 -13.86
C ASP A 94 -4.38 -7.66 -12.33
N TYR A 95 -3.32 -7.24 -11.63
CA TYR A 95 -3.26 -7.23 -10.18
C TYR A 95 -4.27 -6.26 -9.55
N HIS A 96 -4.60 -5.16 -10.21
CA HIS A 96 -5.63 -4.23 -9.72
C HIS A 96 -6.94 -4.95 -9.47
N ARG A 97 -7.32 -5.83 -10.39
CA ARG A 97 -8.53 -6.63 -10.29
C ARG A 97 -8.40 -7.71 -9.23
N VAL A 98 -7.30 -8.46 -9.25
CA VAL A 98 -7.07 -9.58 -8.31
C VAL A 98 -7.04 -9.09 -6.86
N VAL A 99 -6.28 -8.01 -6.58
CA VAL A 99 -6.17 -7.46 -5.23
C VAL A 99 -7.49 -6.83 -4.79
N LYS A 100 -8.18 -6.13 -5.70
CA LYS A 100 -9.47 -5.52 -5.41
C LYS A 100 -10.56 -6.54 -5.06
N ASP A 101 -10.61 -7.66 -5.78
CA ASP A 101 -11.55 -8.76 -5.48
C ASP A 101 -11.27 -9.36 -4.10
N ARG A 102 -10.00 -9.54 -3.73
CA ARG A 102 -9.60 -10.00 -2.39
C ARG A 102 -9.95 -8.97 -1.30
N LEU A 103 -9.81 -7.67 -1.57
CA LEU A 103 -10.20 -6.61 -0.63
C LEU A 103 -11.71 -6.60 -0.40
N PHE A 104 -12.53 -6.80 -1.44
CA PHE A 104 -13.98 -6.93 -1.26
C PHE A 104 -14.34 -8.16 -0.44
N LYS A 105 -13.62 -9.28 -0.63
CA LYS A 105 -13.80 -10.47 0.21
C LYS A 105 -13.45 -10.17 1.67
N LEU A 106 -12.30 -9.54 1.93
CA LEU A 106 -11.90 -9.13 3.27
C LEU A 106 -12.94 -8.20 3.90
N TYR A 107 -13.44 -7.24 3.13
CA TYR A 107 -14.46 -6.30 3.56
C TYR A 107 -15.75 -7.03 4.03
N ALA A 108 -16.23 -7.98 3.23
CA ALA A 108 -17.40 -8.79 3.57
C ALA A 108 -17.17 -9.65 4.83
N CYS A 109 -16.02 -10.32 4.93
CA CYS A 109 -15.66 -11.11 6.12
C CYS A 109 -15.58 -10.24 7.40
N LEU A 110 -15.10 -8.99 7.28
CA LEU A 110 -15.09 -8.06 8.41
C LEU A 110 -16.51 -7.68 8.83
N GLU A 111 -17.41 -7.37 7.89
CA GLU A 111 -18.81 -7.09 8.21
C GLU A 111 -19.49 -8.25 8.93
N GLU A 112 -19.26 -9.48 8.48
CA GLU A 112 -19.74 -10.70 9.14
C GLU A 112 -19.20 -10.85 10.55
N THR A 113 -17.88 -10.67 10.72
CA THR A 113 -17.22 -10.82 12.01
C THR A 113 -17.69 -9.82 13.06
N ILE A 114 -17.93 -8.57 12.65
CA ILE A 114 -18.37 -7.50 13.57
C ILE A 114 -19.88 -7.41 13.70
N GLY A 115 -20.65 -8.13 12.87
CA GLY A 115 -22.11 -8.15 12.89
C GLY A 115 -22.79 -6.86 12.46
N ARG A 116 -22.09 -5.96 11.75
CA ARG A 116 -22.66 -4.71 11.20
C ARG A 116 -22.06 -4.36 9.84
N LYS A 117 -22.78 -3.55 9.10
CA LYS A 117 -22.26 -2.94 7.88
C LYS A 117 -21.15 -1.93 8.20
N ILE A 118 -20.16 -1.89 7.33
CA ILE A 118 -19.05 -0.93 7.37
C ILE A 118 -19.25 0.09 6.25
N MET A 119 -19.07 1.36 6.55
CA MET A 119 -18.97 2.39 5.53
C MET A 119 -17.50 2.54 5.12
N GLY A 120 -17.19 2.21 3.86
CA GLY A 120 -15.80 2.25 3.41
C GLY A 120 -15.62 2.00 1.92
N ARG A 121 -14.39 2.14 1.46
CA ARG A 121 -14.00 1.92 0.07
C ARG A 121 -12.67 1.19 -0.01
N VAL A 122 -12.51 0.39 -1.06
CA VAL A 122 -11.27 -0.33 -1.39
C VAL A 122 -10.49 0.43 -2.45
N PHE A 123 -9.17 0.43 -2.32
CA PHE A 123 -8.24 1.12 -3.21
C PHE A 123 -7.07 0.21 -3.54
N VAL A 124 -6.63 0.27 -4.80
CA VAL A 124 -5.43 -0.41 -5.31
C VAL A 124 -4.82 0.51 -6.35
N ASP A 125 -3.66 1.08 -6.05
CA ASP A 125 -2.78 1.88 -6.91
C ASP A 125 -3.41 3.16 -7.51
N SER A 126 -4.51 3.05 -8.25
CA SER A 126 -5.07 4.12 -9.08
C SER A 126 -5.80 5.26 -8.35
N ALA A 127 -5.77 5.32 -7.02
CA ALA A 127 -6.44 6.33 -6.21
C ALA A 127 -5.44 7.34 -5.60
N PRO A 128 -5.90 8.55 -5.21
CA PRO A 128 -5.06 9.51 -4.51
C PRO A 128 -4.87 9.11 -3.04
N VAL A 129 -4.11 8.06 -2.80
CA VAL A 129 -3.78 7.50 -1.49
C VAL A 129 -2.26 7.37 -1.41
N PHE A 130 -1.66 7.67 -0.26
CA PHE A 130 -0.25 7.41 0.02
C PHE A 130 -0.06 5.98 0.56
N GLU A 131 -0.24 4.97 -0.31
CA GLU A 131 -0.26 3.56 0.11
C GLU A 131 1.02 3.13 0.84
N HIS A 132 2.20 3.55 0.37
CA HIS A 132 3.48 3.22 1.00
C HIS A 132 3.58 3.78 2.43
N GLU A 133 3.09 5.01 2.65
CA GLU A 133 3.10 5.62 3.98
C GLU A 133 2.11 4.93 4.91
N TRP A 134 0.90 4.64 4.43
CA TRP A 134 -0.07 3.88 5.21
C TRP A 134 0.44 2.49 5.57
N ALA A 135 1.11 1.81 4.64
CA ALA A 135 1.73 0.50 4.90
C ALA A 135 2.86 0.59 5.95
N ARG A 136 3.69 1.65 5.90
CA ARG A 136 4.72 1.90 6.92
C ARG A 136 4.10 2.16 8.29
N ARG A 137 3.06 2.99 8.37
CA ARG A 137 2.33 3.28 9.62
C ARG A 137 1.64 2.02 10.16
N ALA A 138 1.15 1.15 9.29
CA ALA A 138 0.54 -0.13 9.65
C ALA A 138 1.56 -1.22 10.05
N GLY A 139 2.86 -0.87 10.17
CA GLY A 139 3.90 -1.81 10.60
C GLY A 139 4.27 -2.87 9.57
N LEU A 140 3.89 -2.68 8.30
CA LEU A 140 4.10 -3.67 7.25
C LEU A 140 5.50 -3.60 6.62
N GLY A 141 6.33 -2.65 7.04
CA GLY A 141 7.70 -2.48 6.56
C GLY A 141 8.16 -1.02 6.58
N TRP A 142 9.24 -0.73 5.90
CA TRP A 142 9.79 0.62 5.77
C TRP A 142 9.86 1.03 4.29
N VAL A 143 9.85 2.32 4.03
CA VAL A 143 10.11 2.84 2.69
C VAL A 143 11.62 2.89 2.49
N GLY A 144 12.11 2.12 1.53
CA GLY A 144 13.52 2.03 1.19
C GLY A 144 14.03 3.26 0.42
N ARG A 145 15.36 3.33 0.20
CA ARG A 145 15.98 4.36 -0.66
C ARG A 145 15.52 4.27 -2.13
N ASN A 146 15.00 3.12 -2.54
CA ASN A 146 14.38 2.90 -3.85
C ASN A 146 12.91 3.35 -3.92
N SER A 147 12.41 4.06 -2.90
CA SER A 147 11.03 4.53 -2.76
C SER A 147 9.97 3.43 -2.67
N LEU A 148 10.36 2.16 -2.60
CA LEU A 148 9.43 1.04 -2.43
C LEU A 148 9.23 0.71 -0.95
N LEU A 149 8.04 0.17 -0.63
CA LEU A 149 7.85 -0.51 0.65
C LEU A 149 8.66 -1.80 0.67
N ILE A 150 9.44 -2.01 1.72
CA ILE A 150 10.21 -3.23 1.94
C ILE A 150 9.70 -3.90 3.22
N ASN A 151 9.09 -5.07 3.06
CA ASN A 151 8.67 -5.91 4.18
C ASN A 151 9.81 -6.85 4.58
N PRO A 152 10.12 -7.05 5.88
CA PRO A 152 11.27 -7.86 6.29
C PRO A 152 11.20 -9.34 5.88
N ARG A 153 10.00 -9.87 5.65
CA ARG A 153 9.81 -11.29 5.25
C ARG A 153 9.49 -11.44 3.77
N LEU A 154 8.74 -10.50 3.19
CA LEU A 154 8.24 -10.60 1.82
C LEU A 154 9.12 -9.87 0.81
N GLY A 155 10.05 -9.01 1.27
CA GLY A 155 10.83 -8.14 0.40
C GLY A 155 10.00 -6.98 -0.15
N SER A 156 10.36 -6.50 -1.35
CA SER A 156 9.71 -5.35 -2.01
C SER A 156 8.77 -5.71 -3.16
N TYR A 157 8.63 -6.99 -3.49
CA TYR A 157 7.74 -7.48 -4.55
C TYR A 157 6.32 -7.66 -4.00
N CYS A 158 5.71 -6.58 -3.52
CA CYS A 158 4.39 -6.62 -2.92
C CYS A 158 3.45 -5.60 -3.57
N PHE A 159 2.24 -6.04 -3.92
CA PHE A 159 1.13 -5.14 -4.17
C PHE A 159 0.54 -4.69 -2.85
N ILE A 160 0.14 -3.42 -2.78
CA ILE A 160 -0.49 -2.83 -1.61
C ILE A 160 -1.98 -2.67 -1.92
N GLY A 161 -2.82 -3.17 -1.03
CA GLY A 161 -4.26 -2.94 -1.05
C GLY A 161 -4.67 -2.15 0.18
N VAL A 162 -5.63 -1.23 0.03
CA VAL A 162 -6.08 -0.35 1.11
C VAL A 162 -7.59 -0.37 1.23
N ILE A 163 -8.10 -0.45 2.46
CA ILE A 163 -9.50 -0.17 2.79
C ILE A 163 -9.52 1.03 3.73
N ILE A 164 -10.23 2.09 3.35
CA ILE A 164 -10.51 3.23 4.21
C ILE A 164 -11.95 3.08 4.66
N SER A 165 -12.22 3.12 5.99
CA SER A 165 -13.56 2.81 6.51
C SER A 165 -13.84 3.40 7.90
N ASP A 166 -15.12 3.33 8.30
CA ASP A 166 -15.60 3.64 9.65
C ASP A 166 -15.36 2.51 10.67
N PHE A 167 -14.63 1.48 10.26
CA PHE A 167 -14.27 0.37 11.14
C PHE A 167 -13.29 0.83 12.22
N GLU A 168 -13.59 0.52 13.47
CA GLU A 168 -12.69 0.74 14.61
C GLU A 168 -12.30 -0.62 15.19
N PRO A 169 -11.02 -1.04 15.04
CA PRO A 169 -10.53 -2.27 15.64
C PRO A 169 -10.31 -2.08 17.15
N SER A 170 -10.32 -3.18 17.89
CA SER A 170 -9.96 -3.17 19.32
C SER A 170 -8.51 -2.77 19.57
N THR A 171 -7.63 -2.96 18.59
CA THR A 171 -6.20 -2.63 18.66
C THR A 171 -5.69 -2.23 17.28
N TYR A 172 -4.96 -1.12 17.22
CA TYR A 172 -4.27 -0.68 16.02
C TYR A 172 -2.86 -1.26 15.93
N SER A 173 -2.37 -1.38 14.70
CA SER A 173 -0.98 -1.78 14.44
C SER A 173 -0.02 -0.69 14.88
N LEU A 174 1.18 -1.08 15.28
CA LEU A 174 2.25 -0.15 15.60
C LEU A 174 3.12 0.09 14.36
N PRO A 175 3.55 1.34 14.11
CA PRO A 175 4.38 1.65 12.95
C PRO A 175 5.77 0.98 13.05
N GLU A 176 6.28 0.53 11.90
CA GLU A 176 7.70 0.18 11.81
C GLU A 176 8.55 1.45 11.88
N LYS A 177 9.34 1.56 12.93
CA LYS A 177 10.21 2.71 13.19
C LYS A 177 11.60 2.55 12.62
N ARG A 178 12.01 1.33 12.30
CA ARG A 178 13.37 1.02 11.82
C ARG A 178 13.44 1.14 10.32
N ASN A 179 14.51 1.76 9.85
CA ASN A 179 14.89 1.72 8.44
C ASN A 179 16.12 0.81 8.32
N PHE A 180 15.94 -0.35 7.73
CA PHE A 180 17.00 -1.35 7.61
C PHE A 180 17.91 -1.13 6.40
N CYS A 181 17.75 -0.06 5.64
CA CYS A 181 18.70 0.30 4.59
C CYS A 181 20.08 0.64 5.17
N GLY A 182 20.14 1.29 6.33
CA GLY A 182 21.40 1.67 6.96
C GLY A 182 22.34 2.38 5.96
N GLN A 183 23.55 1.84 5.76
CA GLN A 183 24.54 2.33 4.80
C GLN A 183 24.42 1.69 3.40
N CYS A 184 23.45 0.79 3.18
CA CYS A 184 23.28 0.11 1.88
C CYS A 184 22.83 1.07 0.79
N ASN A 185 23.54 1.12 -0.32
CA ASN A 185 23.27 1.95 -1.50
C ASN A 185 23.01 1.14 -2.78
N ARG A 186 22.87 -0.18 -2.70
CA ARG A 186 22.78 -1.07 -3.87
C ARG A 186 21.74 -0.64 -4.91
N CYS A 187 20.56 -0.16 -4.45
CA CYS A 187 19.50 0.29 -5.35
C CYS A 187 19.84 1.62 -6.04
N VAL A 188 20.59 2.49 -5.38
CA VAL A 188 21.07 3.77 -5.95
C VAL A 188 22.16 3.49 -6.97
N GLU A 189 23.18 2.67 -6.61
CA GLU A 189 24.29 2.30 -7.49
C GLU A 189 23.83 1.53 -8.74
N ALA A 190 22.75 0.75 -8.63
CA ALA A 190 22.16 0.02 -9.76
C ALA A 190 21.22 0.86 -10.61
N CYS A 191 20.91 2.11 -10.22
CA CYS A 191 20.01 2.98 -10.98
C CYS A 191 20.71 3.50 -12.24
N PRO A 192 20.13 3.28 -13.44
CA PRO A 192 20.78 3.74 -14.70
C PRO A 192 20.75 5.25 -14.88
N THR A 193 20.00 5.96 -14.06
CA THR A 193 19.87 7.43 -14.11
C THR A 193 20.63 8.17 -13.01
N GLY A 194 21.26 7.45 -12.08
CA GLY A 194 22.05 8.01 -10.99
C GLY A 194 21.24 8.33 -9.74
#